data_760c952bc4775ac36df4f4810a25b9c1
#
_entry.id   760c952bc4775ac36df4f4810a25b9c1
#
_cell.length_a   1.000
_cell.length_b   1.000
_cell.length_c   1.000
_cell.angle_alpha   90.00
_cell.angle_beta   90.00
_cell.angle_gamma   90.00
#
_symmetry.space_group_name_H-M   'P 1'
#
loop_
_entity.id
_entity.type
_entity.pdbx_description
1 polymer ?
#
loop_
_entity_poly.entity_id
_entity_poly.type
_entity_poly.pdbx_seq_one_letter_code
_entity_poly.pdbx_strand_id
1 'polypeptide(L)' 'MINDHLYEGRYTPTNAYGKRESHNIYAKTHEECEEKLAEIIVQVKAQIKAEKEKITG' A
#
# COMPACT_ATOMS: atom_id res chain seq x y z
N MET A 1 -4.27 -14.35 21.76
CA MET A 1 -4.09 -14.24 21.18
C MET A 1 -4.27 -14.77 20.21
N ILE A 2 -4.29 -14.71 19.51
CA ILE A 2 -4.82 -15.29 18.70
C ILE A 2 -4.34 -15.29 17.43
N ASN A 3 -3.76 -14.49 16.94
CA ASN A 3 -3.28 -14.36 15.65
C ASN A 3 -1.92 -14.62 15.55
N ASP A 4 -1.45 -15.66 16.12
CA ASP A 4 -0.12 -15.86 16.21
C ASP A 4 0.55 -16.06 14.94
N HIS A 5 0.07 -16.25 13.84
CA HIS A 5 0.82 -16.51 12.64
C HIS A 5 0.44 -15.57 11.51
N LEU A 6 0.04 -14.37 11.85
CA LEU A 6 -0.25 -13.39 10.82
C LEU A 6 0.96 -12.51 10.57
N TYR A 7 1.22 -12.25 9.31
CA TYR A 7 2.28 -11.34 8.92
C TYR A 7 1.66 -9.99 8.56
N GLU A 8 2.26 -8.93 9.00
CA GLU A 8 1.75 -7.60 8.73
C GLU A 8 2.66 -6.87 7.76
N GLY A 9 2.08 -6.30 6.71
CA GLY A 9 2.80 -5.46 5.79
C GLY A 9 2.31 -4.04 5.89
N ARG A 10 3.20 -3.09 5.77
CA ARG A 10 2.83 -1.68 5.84
C ARG A 10 3.45 -0.90 4.70
N TYR A 11 2.67 -0.05 4.08
CA TYR A 11 3.16 0.79 3.01
C TYR A 11 2.60 2.19 3.24
N THR A 12 3.45 3.17 3.34
CA THR A 12 3.03 4.53 3.65
C THR A 12 3.55 5.48 2.59
N PRO A 13 2.86 5.60 1.46
CA PRO A 13 3.30 6.51 0.41
C PRO A 13 2.82 7.92 0.68
N THR A 14 3.47 8.88 0.00
CA THR A 14 3.01 10.25 0.02
C THR A 14 2.19 10.48 -1.23
N ASN A 15 0.97 10.95 -1.08
CA ASN A 15 0.08 11.12 -2.23
C ASN A 15 0.42 12.42 -2.99
N ALA A 16 -0.37 12.72 -4.03
CA ALA A 16 -0.11 13.86 -4.89
C ALA A 16 -0.24 15.18 -4.16
N TYR A 17 -0.93 15.19 -3.05
CA TYR A 17 -1.15 16.40 -2.27
C TYR A 17 -0.13 16.56 -1.14
N GLY A 18 0.84 15.69 -1.09
CA GLY A 18 1.88 15.77 -0.07
C GLY A 18 1.51 15.15 1.26
N LYS A 19 0.41 14.43 1.32
CA LYS A 19 -0.01 13.79 2.55
C LYS A 19 0.33 12.32 2.54
N ARG A 20 0.66 11.78 3.70
CA ARG A 20 0.98 10.37 3.81
C ARG A 20 -0.29 9.55 4.01
N GLU A 21 -0.34 8.42 3.32
CA GLU A 21 -1.45 7.49 3.47
C GLU A 21 -0.91 6.18 3.95
N SER A 22 -1.50 5.62 4.99
CA SER A 22 -1.07 4.35 5.54
C SER A 22 -1.91 3.23 5.01
N HIS A 23 -1.27 2.19 4.54
CA HIS A 23 -1.95 0.99 4.08
C HIS A 23 -1.36 -0.20 4.82
N ASN A 24 -2.21 -0.90 5.55
CA ASN A 24 -1.77 -2.08 6.28
C ASN A 24 -2.44 -3.29 5.69
N ILE A 25 -1.72 -4.38 5.63
CA ILE A 25 -2.30 -5.63 5.18
C ILE A 25 -1.87 -6.73 6.12
N TYR A 26 -2.64 -7.80 6.13
CA TYR A 26 -2.33 -8.97 6.93
C TYR A 26 -2.44 -10.20 6.05
N ALA A 27 -1.58 -11.15 6.27
CA ALA A 27 -1.59 -12.39 5.49
C ALA A 27 -1.14 -13.54 6.37
N LYS A 28 -1.49 -14.74 5.96
CA LYS A 28 -1.14 -15.90 6.74
C LYS A 28 0.28 -16.37 6.47
N THR A 29 0.83 -16.04 5.31
CA THR A 29 2.19 -16.42 5.00
C THR A 29 2.96 -15.21 4.53
N HIS A 30 4.27 -15.32 4.63
CA HIS A 30 5.15 -14.23 4.21
C HIS A 30 5.00 -13.96 2.71
N GLU A 31 4.86 -15.00 1.93
CA GLU A 31 4.70 -14.87 0.50
C GLU A 31 3.42 -14.12 0.15
N GLU A 32 2.33 -14.49 0.82
CA GLU A 32 1.08 -13.80 0.61
C GLU A 32 1.18 -12.33 0.97
N CYS A 33 1.86 -12.07 2.07
CA CYS A 33 2.04 -10.70 2.53
C CYS A 33 2.77 -9.87 1.48
N GLU A 34 3.82 -10.43 0.92
CA GLU A 34 4.58 -9.74 -0.10
C GLU A 34 3.75 -9.49 -1.35
N GLU A 35 2.98 -10.48 -1.75
CA GLU A 35 2.13 -10.34 -2.93
C GLU A 35 1.09 -9.26 -2.76
N LYS A 36 0.42 -9.27 -1.62
CA LYS A 36 -0.59 -8.27 -1.36
C LYS A 36 0.01 -6.87 -1.29
N LEU A 37 1.17 -6.78 -0.66
CA LEU A 37 1.83 -5.49 -0.54
C LEU A 37 2.24 -4.98 -1.92
N ALA A 38 2.77 -5.85 -2.76
CA ALA A 38 3.16 -5.46 -4.10
C ALA A 38 1.97 -4.94 -4.91
N GLU A 39 0.84 -5.60 -4.78
CA GLU A 39 -0.37 -5.16 -5.47
C GLU A 39 -0.78 -3.77 -5.01
N ILE A 40 -0.77 -3.56 -3.71
CA ILE A 40 -1.15 -2.28 -3.16
C ILE A 40 -0.20 -1.19 -3.65
N ILE A 41 1.08 -1.47 -3.67
CA ILE A 41 2.07 -0.50 -4.12
C ILE A 41 1.79 -0.09 -5.57
N VAL A 42 1.54 -1.08 -6.41
CA VAL A 42 1.27 -0.80 -7.82
C VAL A 42 0.01 0.05 -7.97
N GLN A 43 -1.05 -0.32 -7.29
CA GLN A 43 -2.32 0.39 -7.38
C GLN A 43 -2.21 1.81 -6.87
N VAL A 44 -1.55 1.98 -5.73
CA VAL A 44 -1.42 3.30 -5.13
C VAL A 44 -0.54 4.19 -5.98
N LYS A 45 0.53 3.65 -6.51
CA LYS A 45 1.40 4.44 -7.38
C LYS A 45 0.67 4.92 -8.62
N ALA A 46 -0.15 4.05 -9.20
CA ALA A 46 -0.93 4.42 -10.37
C ALA A 46 -1.92 5.53 -10.03
N GLN A 47 -2.56 5.42 -8.88
CA GLN A 47 -3.49 6.43 -8.44
C GLN A 47 -2.80 7.77 -8.23
N ILE A 48 -1.68 7.76 -7.54
CA ILE A 48 -0.94 8.98 -7.26
C ILE A 48 -0.49 9.64 -8.55
N LYS A 49 -0.03 8.84 -9.49
CA LYS A 49 0.41 9.35 -10.76
C LYS A 49 -0.75 10.03 -11.50
N ALA A 50 -1.90 9.40 -11.51
CA ALA A 50 -3.07 9.96 -12.17
C ALA A 50 -3.48 11.27 -11.51
N GLU A 51 -3.42 11.33 -10.20
CA GLU A 51 -3.77 12.55 -9.47
C GLU A 51 -2.79 13.66 -9.77
N LYS A 52 -1.51 13.34 -9.84
CA LYS A 52 -0.51 14.34 -10.15
C LYS A 52 -0.71 14.93 -11.53
N GLU A 53 -1.09 14.09 -12.47
CA GLU A 53 -1.34 14.56 -13.82
C GLU A 53 -2.52 15.52 -13.87
N LYS A 54 -3.55 15.24 -13.09
CA LYS A 54 -4.68 16.13 -13.03
C LYS A 54 -4.30 17.47 -12.41
N ILE A 55 -3.47 17.44 -11.41
CA ILE A 55 -3.08 18.66 -10.71
C ILE A 55 -2.21 19.54 -11.60
N THR A 56 -1.29 18.92 -12.31
CA THR A 56 -0.38 19.72 -13.14
C THR A 56 -0.94 19.99 -14.51
N GLY A 57 -1.91 19.23 -14.91
CA GLY A 57 -2.43 19.33 -16.23
C GLY A 57 -3.35 20.42 -16.42
#